data_ee87d663343406666eaeb8af9a4770b6
#
_entry.id   ee87d663343406666eaeb8af9a4770b6
#
_cell.length_a   1.000
_cell.length_b   1.000
_cell.length_c   1.000
_cell.angle_alpha   90.00
_cell.angle_beta   90.00
_cell.angle_gamma   90.00
#
_symmetry.space_group_name_H-M   'P 1'
#
loop_
_entity.id
_entity.type
_entity.pdbx_description
1 polymer ?
#
loop_
_entity_poly.entity_id
_entity_poly.type
_entity_poly.pdbx_seq_one_letter_code
_entity_poly.pdbx_strand_id
1 'polypeptide(L)'
;MSIVKRYVDLLGGTIQVESELGKGSTFIVTLKHKIADESYYEKKQIKNPETGTEIMEGRNILIAEDNDLNAEIAAAILERAGLKTERVVNGVQCVNMITKMPAGTYDMILMDIQMPEMDGYEAARAIRQLPDREKAGIPIIAMTANAFEEDKKDAMAAGMNGHIAKPIQVERLLSMLAEMMYKK
;
A
#
# COMPACT_ATOMS: atom_id res chain seq x y z
N MET A 1 19.59 -19.21 -19.68
CA MET A 1 18.77 -19.69 -18.53
C MET A 1 17.83 -18.56 -18.12
N SER A 2 16.56 -18.87 -17.83
CA SER A 2 15.61 -17.85 -17.39
C SER A 2 15.96 -17.35 -15.98
N ILE A 3 15.67 -16.09 -15.69
CA ILE A 3 15.88 -15.46 -14.38
C ILE A 3 15.18 -16.27 -13.29
N VAL A 4 13.95 -16.74 -13.56
CA VAL A 4 13.15 -17.55 -12.64
C VAL A 4 13.87 -18.83 -12.23
N LYS A 5 14.45 -19.58 -13.20
CA LYS A 5 15.19 -20.80 -12.87
C LYS A 5 16.37 -20.52 -11.93
N ARG A 6 17.09 -19.45 -12.16
CA ARG A 6 18.25 -19.06 -11.32
C ARG A 6 17.82 -18.74 -9.87
N TYR A 7 16.69 -18.06 -9.68
CA TYR A 7 16.15 -17.81 -8.33
C TYR A 7 15.67 -19.08 -7.65
N VAL A 8 14.98 -19.97 -8.37
CA VAL A 8 14.53 -21.27 -7.84
C VAL A 8 15.72 -22.12 -7.40
N ASP A 9 16.78 -22.18 -8.23
CA ASP A 9 18.01 -22.93 -7.92
C ASP A 9 18.73 -22.33 -6.69
N LEU A 10 18.79 -21.00 -6.57
CA LEU A 10 19.36 -20.31 -5.39
C LEU A 10 18.59 -20.63 -4.09
N LEU A 11 17.30 -20.84 -4.19
CA LEU A 11 16.43 -21.22 -3.06
C LEU A 11 16.42 -22.73 -2.80
N GLY A 12 17.25 -23.52 -3.52
CA GLY A 12 17.32 -24.97 -3.38
C GLY A 12 16.07 -25.71 -3.85
N GLY A 13 15.31 -25.08 -4.76
CA GLY A 13 14.09 -25.63 -5.32
C GLY A 13 14.25 -26.25 -6.69
N THR A 14 13.12 -26.64 -7.28
CA THR A 14 13.04 -27.16 -8.66
C THR A 14 11.93 -26.46 -9.42
N ILE A 15 12.11 -26.30 -10.74
CA ILE A 15 11.08 -25.81 -11.65
C ILE A 15 10.88 -26.81 -12.78
N GLN A 16 9.64 -27.18 -13.05
CA GLN A 16 9.21 -28.06 -14.13
C GLN A 16 8.24 -27.32 -15.03
N VAL A 17 8.20 -27.68 -16.31
CA VAL A 17 7.28 -27.11 -17.29
C VAL A 17 6.58 -28.25 -18.02
N GLU A 18 5.27 -28.18 -18.03
CA GLU A 18 4.42 -29.05 -18.86
C GLU A 18 3.73 -28.16 -19.88
N SER A 19 3.90 -28.46 -21.17
CA SER A 19 3.35 -27.63 -22.24
C SER A 19 2.84 -28.49 -23.39
N GLU A 20 1.64 -28.17 -23.87
CA GLU A 20 1.03 -28.82 -25.05
C GLU A 20 0.54 -27.74 -26.02
N LEU A 21 0.91 -27.90 -27.28
CA LEU A 21 0.54 -26.93 -28.32
C LEU A 21 -0.99 -26.79 -28.43
N GLY A 22 -1.49 -25.58 -28.32
CA GLY A 22 -2.93 -25.27 -28.33
C GLY A 22 -3.66 -25.43 -26.98
N LYS A 23 -2.99 -26.00 -25.96
CA LYS A 23 -3.58 -26.15 -24.60
C LYS A 23 -2.92 -25.27 -23.54
N GLY A 24 -1.76 -24.69 -23.85
CA GLY A 24 -1.05 -23.81 -22.94
C GLY A 24 0.13 -24.46 -22.22
N SER A 25 0.65 -23.80 -21.19
CA SER A 25 1.83 -24.24 -20.42
C SER A 25 1.56 -24.11 -18.93
N THR A 26 1.95 -25.13 -18.17
CA THR A 26 1.92 -25.15 -16.71
C THR A 26 3.35 -25.12 -16.18
N PHE A 27 3.64 -24.17 -15.28
CA PHE A 27 4.93 -24.08 -14.61
C PHE A 27 4.76 -24.51 -13.15
N ILE A 28 5.52 -25.54 -12.74
CA ILE A 28 5.48 -26.10 -11.40
C ILE A 28 6.78 -25.74 -10.69
N VAL A 29 6.69 -24.93 -9.64
CA VAL A 29 7.83 -24.55 -8.80
C VAL A 29 7.70 -25.22 -7.44
N THR A 30 8.72 -26.01 -7.06
CA THR A 30 8.79 -26.66 -5.75
C THR A 30 9.92 -26.06 -4.94
N LEU A 31 9.59 -25.48 -3.77
CA LEU A 31 10.55 -24.91 -2.82
C LEU A 31 10.46 -25.65 -1.48
N LYS A 32 11.62 -25.91 -0.87
CA LYS A 32 11.68 -26.49 0.49
C LYS A 32 11.81 -25.36 1.50
N HIS A 33 10.82 -25.21 2.37
CA HIS A 33 10.88 -24.27 3.48
C HIS A 33 10.90 -25.02 4.82
N LYS A 34 11.65 -24.49 5.77
CA LYS A 34 11.51 -24.93 7.16
C LYS A 34 10.16 -24.47 7.68
N ILE A 35 9.41 -25.37 8.28
CA ILE A 35 8.20 -25.01 9.03
C ILE A 35 8.68 -24.19 10.24
N ALA A 36 8.14 -23.00 10.42
CA ALA A 36 8.45 -22.19 11.58
C ALA A 36 7.91 -22.88 12.85
N ASP A 37 8.70 -22.86 13.92
CA ASP A 37 8.29 -23.36 15.23
C ASP A 37 7.12 -22.51 15.76
N GLU A 38 6.20 -23.13 16.51
CA GLU A 38 5.07 -22.42 17.15
C GLU A 38 5.54 -21.20 17.97
N SER A 39 6.69 -21.32 18.62
CA SER A 39 7.33 -20.21 19.35
C SER A 39 7.69 -18.98 18.49
N TYR A 40 7.81 -19.17 17.15
CA TYR A 40 8.02 -18.06 16.22
C TYR A 40 6.74 -17.24 16.03
N TYR A 41 5.59 -17.88 16.07
CA TYR A 41 4.28 -17.22 15.99
C TYR A 41 3.91 -16.55 17.31
N GLU A 42 4.28 -17.14 18.46
CA GLU A 42 4.08 -16.51 19.77
C GLU A 42 4.96 -15.26 19.97
N LYS A 43 6.20 -15.25 19.44
CA LYS A 43 7.07 -14.07 19.46
C LYS A 43 6.65 -13.01 18.45
N LYS A 44 5.91 -13.39 17.41
CA LYS A 44 5.29 -12.51 16.40
C LYS A 44 3.82 -12.24 16.67
N GLN A 45 3.26 -12.67 17.81
CA GLN A 45 2.12 -11.95 18.33
C GLN A 45 2.60 -10.51 18.48
N ILE A 46 2.22 -9.72 17.49
CA ILE A 46 2.33 -8.29 17.45
C ILE A 46 2.12 -7.87 18.90
N LYS A 47 3.16 -7.33 19.56
CA LYS A 47 2.89 -6.41 20.67
C LYS A 47 1.89 -5.44 20.04
N ASN A 48 0.60 -5.69 20.30
CA ASN A 48 -0.39 -4.66 20.08
C ASN A 48 0.25 -3.44 20.74
N PRO A 49 0.59 -2.40 20.03
CA PRO A 49 0.86 -1.16 20.67
C PRO A 49 -0.48 -0.81 21.33
N GLU A 50 -0.61 -1.14 22.60
CA GLU A 50 -1.80 -0.84 23.44
C GLU A 50 -2.13 0.65 23.46
N THR A 51 -1.38 1.44 22.69
CA THR A 51 -1.49 2.89 22.61
C THR A 51 -1.82 3.44 21.21
N GLY A 52 -1.95 2.62 20.16
CA GLY A 52 -2.15 3.13 18.80
C GLY A 52 -3.46 2.74 18.13
N THR A 53 -4.09 1.65 18.53
CA THR A 53 -5.33 1.15 17.90
C THR A 53 -6.55 2.01 18.23
N GLU A 54 -6.67 2.54 19.42
CA GLU A 54 -7.78 3.43 19.82
C GLU A 54 -7.83 4.73 18.98
N ILE A 55 -6.68 5.21 18.49
CA ILE A 55 -6.59 6.45 17.68
C ILE A 55 -7.00 6.20 16.24
N MET A 56 -6.86 4.98 15.76
CA MET A 56 -7.17 4.60 14.37
C MET A 56 -8.63 4.16 14.21
N GLU A 57 -9.29 3.72 15.29
CA GLU A 57 -10.63 3.15 15.21
C GLU A 57 -11.64 4.13 14.60
N GLY A 58 -12.35 3.67 13.56
CA GLY A 58 -13.37 4.44 12.87
C GLY A 58 -12.89 5.54 11.92
N ARG A 59 -11.58 5.77 11.80
CA ARG A 59 -11.00 6.72 10.84
C ARG A 59 -11.19 6.26 9.41
N ASN A 60 -11.38 7.21 8.50
CA ASN A 60 -11.67 6.96 7.10
C ASN A 60 -10.42 7.16 6.23
N ILE A 61 -10.01 6.14 5.52
CA ILE A 61 -8.87 6.16 4.59
C ILE A 61 -9.36 6.06 3.16
N LEU A 62 -8.97 7.01 2.32
CA LEU A 62 -9.19 6.92 0.87
C LEU A 62 -7.99 6.18 0.25
N ILE A 63 -8.24 5.09 -0.45
CA ILE A 63 -7.22 4.30 -1.17
C ILE A 63 -7.34 4.65 -2.65
N ALA A 64 -6.29 5.22 -3.24
CA ALA A 64 -6.15 5.42 -4.68
C ALA A 64 -5.20 4.34 -5.22
N GLU A 65 -5.74 3.34 -5.91
CA GLU A 65 -5.00 2.16 -6.41
C GLU A 65 -5.78 1.59 -7.59
N ASP A 66 -5.15 1.44 -8.75
CA ASP A 66 -5.77 0.95 -9.97
C ASP A 66 -5.89 -0.59 -10.00
N ASN A 67 -4.99 -1.29 -9.33
CA ASN A 67 -5.00 -2.75 -9.27
C ASN A 67 -5.93 -3.27 -8.16
N ASP A 68 -6.92 -4.08 -8.54
CA ASP A 68 -7.94 -4.61 -7.63
C ASP A 68 -7.33 -5.41 -6.47
N LEU A 69 -6.37 -6.29 -6.75
CA LEU A 69 -5.75 -7.14 -5.74
C LEU A 69 -4.94 -6.31 -4.73
N ASN A 70 -4.19 -5.31 -5.19
CA ASN A 70 -3.43 -4.44 -4.31
C ASN A 70 -4.36 -3.62 -3.40
N ALA A 71 -5.46 -3.12 -3.96
CA ALA A 71 -6.47 -2.37 -3.20
C ALA A 71 -7.14 -3.24 -2.14
N GLU A 72 -7.51 -4.49 -2.48
CA GLU A 72 -8.09 -5.45 -1.52
C GLU A 72 -7.12 -5.77 -0.39
N ILE A 73 -5.83 -5.99 -0.70
CA ILE A 73 -4.80 -6.24 0.32
C ILE A 73 -4.66 -5.03 1.25
N ALA A 74 -4.58 -3.81 0.69
CA ALA A 74 -4.47 -2.59 1.49
C ALA A 74 -5.71 -2.39 2.37
N ALA A 75 -6.91 -2.55 1.82
CA ALA A 75 -8.17 -2.45 2.55
C ALA A 75 -8.24 -3.47 3.69
N ALA A 76 -7.95 -4.74 3.42
CA ALA A 76 -7.98 -5.80 4.43
C ALA A 76 -7.02 -5.52 5.62
N ILE A 77 -5.83 -4.96 5.35
CA ILE A 77 -4.87 -4.57 6.38
C ILE A 77 -5.45 -3.45 7.25
N LEU A 78 -6.00 -2.41 6.61
CA LEU A 78 -6.53 -1.23 7.29
C LEU A 78 -7.80 -1.55 8.09
N GLU A 79 -8.74 -2.29 7.51
CA GLU A 79 -9.99 -2.70 8.15
C GLU A 79 -9.76 -3.60 9.35
N ARG A 80 -8.76 -4.50 9.27
CA ARG A 80 -8.34 -5.33 10.41
C ARG A 80 -7.77 -4.49 11.57
N ALA A 81 -7.26 -3.30 11.27
CA ALA A 81 -6.80 -2.33 12.28
C ALA A 81 -7.91 -1.38 12.78
N GLY A 82 -9.18 -1.61 12.39
CA GLY A 82 -10.33 -0.82 12.83
C GLY A 82 -10.61 0.44 11.99
N LEU A 83 -9.88 0.61 10.87
CA LEU A 83 -10.08 1.73 9.94
C LEU A 83 -11.20 1.43 8.95
N LYS A 84 -11.82 2.46 8.41
CA LYS A 84 -12.76 2.36 7.29
C LYS A 84 -12.06 2.73 6.00
N THR A 85 -12.36 2.04 4.92
CA THR A 85 -11.72 2.27 3.63
C THR A 85 -12.72 2.59 2.53
N GLU A 86 -12.35 3.47 1.63
CA GLU A 86 -13.03 3.71 0.36
C GLU A 86 -11.98 3.72 -0.74
N ARG A 87 -12.31 3.19 -1.92
CA ARG A 87 -11.37 3.07 -3.04
C ARG A 87 -11.75 3.94 -4.21
N VAL A 88 -10.73 4.51 -4.86
CA VAL A 88 -10.76 5.10 -6.19
C VAL A 88 -9.65 4.48 -7.05
N VAL A 89 -9.82 4.46 -8.38
CA VAL A 89 -8.95 3.68 -9.28
C VAL A 89 -7.90 4.53 -10.02
N ASN A 90 -7.89 5.85 -9.82
CA ASN A 90 -6.88 6.74 -10.41
C ASN A 90 -6.81 8.09 -9.68
N GLY A 91 -5.81 8.90 -10.05
CA GLY A 91 -5.60 10.21 -9.44
C GLY A 91 -6.75 11.20 -9.71
N VAL A 92 -7.36 11.15 -10.90
CA VAL A 92 -8.49 12.03 -11.24
C VAL A 92 -9.67 11.79 -10.30
N GLN A 93 -10.02 10.53 -10.07
CA GLN A 93 -11.10 10.18 -9.16
C GLN A 93 -10.74 10.57 -7.71
N CYS A 94 -9.49 10.41 -7.30
CA CYS A 94 -9.03 10.81 -5.97
C CYS A 94 -9.21 12.33 -5.76
N VAL A 95 -8.72 13.15 -6.67
CA VAL A 95 -8.87 14.62 -6.61
C VAL A 95 -10.35 15.03 -6.61
N ASN A 96 -11.15 14.41 -7.47
CA ASN A 96 -12.59 14.66 -7.52
C ASN A 96 -13.29 14.29 -6.21
N MET A 97 -12.94 13.17 -5.60
CA MET A 97 -13.51 12.72 -4.33
C MET A 97 -13.19 13.73 -3.22
N ILE A 98 -11.93 14.09 -3.05
CA ILE A 98 -11.50 15.08 -2.04
C ILE A 98 -12.16 16.45 -2.29
N THR A 99 -12.34 16.85 -3.56
CA THR A 99 -12.97 18.13 -3.90
C THR A 99 -14.45 18.16 -3.54
N LYS A 100 -15.19 17.08 -3.84
CA LYS A 100 -16.65 17.00 -3.69
C LYS A 100 -17.11 16.75 -2.26
N MET A 101 -16.39 15.88 -1.52
CA MET A 101 -16.78 15.52 -0.17
C MET A 101 -16.48 16.66 0.82
N PRO A 102 -17.25 16.77 1.91
CA PRO A 102 -16.93 17.72 2.98
C PRO A 102 -15.50 17.55 3.52
N ALA A 103 -14.88 18.62 3.97
CA ALA A 103 -13.61 18.53 4.68
C ALA A 103 -13.74 17.61 5.92
N GLY A 104 -12.73 16.85 6.23
CA GLY A 104 -12.77 15.86 7.33
C GLY A 104 -13.50 14.57 7.03
N THR A 105 -14.07 14.36 5.81
CA THR A 105 -14.66 13.06 5.42
C THR A 105 -13.62 11.95 5.42
N TYR A 106 -12.41 12.24 4.96
CA TYR A 106 -11.27 11.32 5.02
C TYR A 106 -10.19 11.89 5.93
N ASP A 107 -9.58 11.03 6.70
CA ASP A 107 -8.48 11.39 7.60
C ASP A 107 -7.13 11.34 6.90
N MET A 108 -7.01 10.52 5.85
CA MET A 108 -5.76 10.30 5.11
C MET A 108 -6.03 9.66 3.74
N ILE A 109 -5.06 9.82 2.84
CA ILE A 109 -5.04 9.16 1.52
C ILE A 109 -3.85 8.20 1.48
N LEU A 110 -4.11 6.95 1.07
CA LEU A 110 -3.08 5.99 0.67
C LEU A 110 -3.08 5.97 -0.86
N MET A 111 -1.98 6.46 -1.48
CA MET A 111 -1.92 6.83 -2.90
C MET A 111 -0.89 6.01 -3.64
N ASP A 112 -1.31 5.17 -4.59
CA ASP A 112 -0.37 4.61 -5.56
C ASP A 112 0.23 5.72 -6.43
N ILE A 113 1.51 5.56 -6.75
CA ILE A 113 2.19 6.48 -7.64
C ILE A 113 1.84 6.17 -9.10
N GLN A 114 1.84 4.91 -9.49
CA GLN A 114 1.65 4.49 -10.88
C GLN A 114 0.18 4.16 -11.15
N MET A 115 -0.58 5.15 -11.58
CA MET A 115 -1.99 4.99 -11.96
C MET A 115 -2.25 5.57 -13.35
N PRO A 116 -3.26 5.05 -14.10
CA PRO A 116 -3.67 5.60 -15.39
C PRO A 116 -4.32 6.99 -15.23
N GLU A 117 -4.38 7.75 -16.32
CA GLU A 117 -4.99 9.07 -16.48
C GLU A 117 -4.31 10.20 -15.69
N MET A 118 -4.05 10.01 -14.42
CA MET A 118 -3.36 10.94 -13.52
C MET A 118 -2.58 10.11 -12.49
N ASP A 119 -1.28 10.30 -12.45
CA ASP A 119 -0.41 9.63 -11.50
C ASP A 119 -0.56 10.18 -10.07
N GLY A 120 0.02 9.47 -9.09
CA GLY A 120 -0.08 9.87 -7.68
C GLY A 120 0.60 11.18 -7.36
N TYR A 121 1.69 11.52 -8.05
CA TYR A 121 2.37 12.80 -7.86
C TYR A 121 1.55 13.97 -8.39
N GLU A 122 0.93 13.82 -9.55
CA GLU A 122 0.04 14.83 -10.13
C GLU A 122 -1.19 15.03 -9.24
N ALA A 123 -1.79 13.93 -8.76
CA ALA A 123 -2.93 13.97 -7.85
C ALA A 123 -2.58 14.67 -6.53
N ALA A 124 -1.44 14.37 -5.93
CA ALA A 124 -0.98 15.03 -4.70
C ALA A 124 -0.80 16.53 -4.92
N ARG A 125 -0.11 16.95 -5.99
CA ARG A 125 0.05 18.38 -6.33
C ARG A 125 -1.30 19.08 -6.51
N ALA A 126 -2.24 18.45 -7.21
CA ALA A 126 -3.59 18.99 -7.42
C ALA A 126 -4.34 19.15 -6.08
N ILE A 127 -4.28 18.16 -5.20
CA ILE A 127 -4.89 18.23 -3.87
C ILE A 127 -4.27 19.38 -3.05
N ARG A 128 -2.94 19.56 -3.07
CA ARG A 128 -2.25 20.65 -2.35
C ARG A 128 -2.61 22.04 -2.85
N GLN A 129 -3.12 22.15 -4.08
CA GLN A 129 -3.57 23.42 -4.67
C GLN A 129 -5.06 23.74 -4.44
N LEU A 130 -5.80 22.87 -3.74
CA LEU A 130 -7.20 23.15 -3.43
C LEU A 130 -7.34 24.40 -2.56
N PRO A 131 -8.38 25.24 -2.82
CA PRO A 131 -8.61 26.47 -2.05
C PRO A 131 -8.94 26.21 -0.58
N ASP A 132 -9.56 25.08 -0.28
CA ASP A 132 -9.86 24.64 1.07
C ASP A 132 -8.58 24.09 1.73
N ARG A 133 -8.10 24.80 2.76
CA ARG A 133 -6.85 24.45 3.46
C ARG A 133 -6.90 23.13 4.19
N GLU A 134 -8.06 22.72 4.70
CA GLU A 134 -8.23 21.45 5.40
C GLU A 134 -8.12 20.29 4.40
N LYS A 135 -8.78 20.40 3.25
CA LYS A 135 -8.66 19.43 2.15
C LYS A 135 -7.24 19.40 1.58
N ALA A 136 -6.65 20.56 1.33
CA ALA A 136 -5.28 20.66 0.84
C ALA A 136 -4.24 20.11 1.83
N GLY A 137 -4.54 20.15 3.12
CA GLY A 137 -3.68 19.65 4.20
C GLY A 137 -3.84 18.17 4.54
N ILE A 138 -4.74 17.42 3.85
CA ILE A 138 -4.97 16.01 4.14
C ILE A 138 -3.66 15.22 4.03
N PRO A 139 -3.31 14.35 5.00
CA PRO A 139 -2.13 13.51 4.91
C PRO A 139 -2.22 12.56 3.71
N ILE A 140 -1.12 12.45 2.94
CA ILE A 140 -1.00 11.56 1.79
C ILE A 140 0.23 10.68 1.99
N ILE A 141 0.04 9.36 1.96
CA ILE A 141 1.11 8.37 1.97
C ILE A 141 1.23 7.76 0.57
N ALA A 142 2.41 7.86 -0.03
CA ALA A 142 2.71 7.21 -1.30
C ALA A 142 2.86 5.70 -1.13
N MET A 143 2.28 4.92 -2.04
CA MET A 143 2.60 3.51 -2.26
C MET A 143 3.49 3.41 -3.50
N THR A 144 4.72 2.92 -3.36
CA THR A 144 5.70 2.87 -4.46
C THR A 144 6.11 1.44 -4.77
N ALA A 145 6.37 1.14 -6.04
CA ALA A 145 6.97 -0.16 -6.43
C ALA A 145 8.42 -0.31 -5.96
N ASN A 146 9.11 0.80 -5.72
CA ASN A 146 10.52 0.85 -5.32
C ASN A 146 10.69 1.65 -4.04
N ALA A 147 11.69 1.27 -3.25
CA ALA A 147 12.06 1.96 -2.00
C ALA A 147 13.29 2.85 -2.16
N PHE A 148 13.55 3.36 -3.39
CA PHE A 148 14.73 4.20 -3.62
C PHE A 148 14.57 5.60 -3.00
N GLU A 149 15.68 6.19 -2.62
CA GLU A 149 15.72 7.54 -2.05
C GLU A 149 15.21 8.62 -3.02
N GLU A 150 15.26 8.37 -4.34
CA GLU A 150 14.70 9.25 -5.37
C GLU A 150 13.17 9.29 -5.30
N ASP A 151 12.50 8.13 -5.24
CA ASP A 151 11.04 8.04 -5.13
C ASP A 151 10.52 8.77 -3.88
N LYS A 152 11.29 8.68 -2.78
CA LYS A 152 10.97 9.40 -1.54
C LYS A 152 11.07 10.91 -1.72
N LYS A 153 12.11 11.40 -2.39
CA LYS A 153 12.30 12.84 -2.66
C LYS A 153 11.19 13.36 -3.56
N ASP A 154 10.80 12.61 -4.59
CA ASP A 154 9.75 12.99 -5.52
C ASP A 154 8.38 13.03 -4.84
N ALA A 155 8.08 12.05 -3.97
CA ALA A 155 6.87 12.06 -3.17
C ALA A 155 6.79 13.29 -2.25
N MET A 156 7.88 13.59 -1.55
CA MET A 156 7.92 14.78 -0.70
C MET A 156 7.83 16.09 -1.50
N ALA A 157 8.48 16.16 -2.67
CA ALA A 157 8.40 17.31 -3.57
C ALA A 157 6.98 17.51 -4.15
N ALA A 158 6.22 16.43 -4.34
CA ALA A 158 4.81 16.48 -4.71
C ALA A 158 3.88 16.88 -3.55
N GLY A 159 4.42 17.03 -2.33
CA GLY A 159 3.66 17.42 -1.14
C GLY A 159 3.05 16.23 -0.38
N MET A 160 3.51 15.00 -0.60
CA MET A 160 3.12 13.84 0.19
C MET A 160 3.83 13.85 1.56
N ASN A 161 3.23 13.19 2.55
CA ASN A 161 3.69 13.20 3.94
C ASN A 161 4.54 11.98 4.31
N GLY A 162 4.50 10.93 3.50
CA GLY A 162 5.25 9.70 3.70
C GLY A 162 5.21 8.78 2.49
N HIS A 163 5.95 7.69 2.56
CA HIS A 163 5.97 6.68 1.52
C HIS A 163 6.12 5.28 2.11
N ILE A 164 5.52 4.29 1.43
CA ILE A 164 5.65 2.88 1.74
C ILE A 164 5.92 2.10 0.46
N ALA A 165 6.86 1.15 0.50
CA ALA A 165 7.15 0.29 -0.63
C ALA A 165 6.13 -0.85 -0.73
N LYS A 166 5.76 -1.23 -1.94
CA LYS A 166 5.05 -2.47 -2.25
C LYS A 166 6.08 -3.63 -2.32
N PRO A 167 5.79 -4.83 -1.78
CA PRO A 167 4.56 -5.21 -1.09
C PRO A 167 4.45 -4.54 0.30
N ILE A 168 3.22 -4.16 0.65
CA ILE A 168 2.93 -3.42 1.88
C ILE A 168 3.32 -4.25 3.11
N GLN A 169 4.22 -3.70 3.93
CA GLN A 169 4.55 -4.27 5.24
C GLN A 169 3.57 -3.72 6.29
N VAL A 170 2.77 -4.61 6.88
CA VAL A 170 1.67 -4.26 7.78
C VAL A 170 2.14 -3.38 8.93
N GLU A 171 3.18 -3.81 9.64
CA GLU A 171 3.70 -3.10 10.82
C GLU A 171 4.19 -1.69 10.47
N ARG A 172 4.84 -1.54 9.30
CA ARG A 172 5.35 -0.25 8.83
C ARG A 172 4.21 0.69 8.45
N LEU A 173 3.19 0.18 7.74
CA LEU A 173 2.01 0.97 7.39
C LEU A 173 1.30 1.47 8.65
N LEU A 174 0.96 0.58 9.57
CA LEU A 174 0.22 0.93 10.78
C LEU A 174 1.01 1.90 11.68
N SER A 175 2.33 1.73 11.83
CA SER A 175 3.18 2.67 12.56
C SER A 175 3.17 4.07 11.94
N MET A 176 3.25 4.15 10.60
CA MET A 176 3.24 5.43 9.89
C MET A 176 1.88 6.14 10.00
N LEU A 177 0.78 5.39 9.90
CA LEU A 177 -0.57 5.91 10.10
C LEU A 177 -0.74 6.48 11.50
N ALA A 178 -0.34 5.72 12.53
CA ALA A 178 -0.40 6.15 13.92
C ALA A 178 0.39 7.46 14.15
N GLU A 179 1.64 7.55 13.66
CA GLU A 179 2.44 8.77 13.78
C GLU A 179 1.77 10.00 13.16
N MET A 180 1.13 9.84 11.99
CA MET A 180 0.49 10.96 11.29
C MET A 180 -0.83 11.37 11.94
N MET A 181 -1.55 10.43 12.53
CA MET A 181 -2.80 10.71 13.26
C MET A 181 -2.54 11.32 14.64
N TYR A 182 -1.39 11.02 15.27
CA TYR A 182 -1.00 11.62 16.56
C TYR A 182 -0.60 13.10 16.46
N LYS A 183 -0.14 13.54 15.29
CA LYS A 183 0.34 14.91 15.06
C LYS A 183 -0.77 15.92 14.72
N LYS A 184 -2.00 15.48 14.67
CA LYS A 184 -3.19 16.30 14.49
C LYS A 184 -3.76 16.69 15.86
#